data_e949de917d25cbb9de5b43a9201428bc
#
_entry.id   e949de917d25cbb9de5b43a9201428bc
#
_cell.length_a   1.000
_cell.length_b   1.000
_cell.length_c   1.000
_cell.angle_alpha   90.00
_cell.angle_beta   90.00
_cell.angle_gamma   90.00
#
_symmetry.space_group_name_H-M   'P 1'
#
loop_
_entity.id
_entity.type
_entity.pdbx_description
1 polymer ?
#
loop_
_entity_poly.entity_id
_entity_poly.type
_entity_poly.pdbx_seq_one_letter_code
_entity_poly.pdbx_strand_id
1 'polypeptide(L)'
;MEKENVCVFCGEKPGTFRSTTVQCGNTWQPACKSCEKELRELDDSERCRRALIRGLAELPEKLKERIDLINEAENHRPKCTQCGGKLVFTPVQALDNSPLRDSIFKDPFEVLPAYCEACGKYEFYNPYVAQKNKYLAYLITKDTEG
;
A
#
# COMPACT_ATOMS: atom_id res chain seq x y z
N MET A 1 26.46 -26.07 1.78
CA MET A 1 26.50 -24.95 2.74
C MET A 1 25.24 -24.98 3.55
N GLU A 2 25.32 -25.25 4.83
CA GLU A 2 24.19 -25.07 5.72
C GLU A 2 23.86 -23.58 5.76
N LYS A 3 22.65 -23.22 5.35
CA LYS A 3 22.16 -21.86 5.56
C LYS A 3 22.10 -21.65 7.08
N GLU A 4 22.96 -20.80 7.59
CA GLU A 4 22.91 -20.44 9.00
C GLU A 4 21.52 -19.91 9.32
N ASN A 5 20.85 -20.51 10.29
CA ASN A 5 19.55 -20.06 10.79
C ASN A 5 19.72 -18.74 11.54
N VAL A 6 19.73 -17.65 10.78
CA VAL A 6 19.79 -16.28 11.31
C VAL A 6 18.40 -15.69 11.29
N CYS A 7 18.02 -14.98 12.34
CA CYS A 7 16.79 -14.21 12.35
C CYS A 7 16.85 -13.13 11.26
N VAL A 8 15.92 -13.17 10.29
CA VAL A 8 15.92 -12.21 9.18
C VAL A 8 15.53 -10.79 9.61
N PHE A 9 14.95 -10.63 10.79
CA PHE A 9 14.47 -9.35 11.31
C PHE A 9 15.50 -8.58 12.14
N CYS A 10 16.30 -9.25 12.98
CA CYS A 10 17.33 -8.61 13.80
C CYS A 10 18.75 -9.00 13.44
N GLY A 11 18.94 -10.06 12.65
CA GLY A 11 20.26 -10.55 12.23
C GLY A 11 20.98 -11.38 13.28
N GLU A 12 20.38 -11.66 14.42
CA GLU A 12 20.98 -12.48 15.48
C GLU A 12 20.83 -13.98 15.18
N LYS A 13 21.80 -14.77 15.66
CA LYS A 13 21.70 -16.23 15.64
C LYS A 13 20.95 -16.71 16.88
N PRO A 14 19.69 -17.18 16.74
CA PRO A 14 18.98 -17.73 17.89
C PRO A 14 19.64 -19.05 18.32
N GLY A 15 19.68 -19.28 19.62
CA GLY A 15 20.09 -20.59 20.16
C GLY A 15 19.14 -21.70 19.70
N THR A 16 19.57 -22.96 19.81
CA THR A 16 18.89 -24.15 19.27
C THR A 16 17.42 -24.26 19.64
N PHE A 17 17.00 -23.74 20.78
CA PHE A 17 15.60 -23.76 21.27
C PHE A 17 14.88 -22.41 21.16
N ARG A 18 15.51 -21.39 20.55
CA ARG A 18 14.95 -20.04 20.45
C ARG A 18 14.66 -19.60 19.02
N SER A 19 14.81 -20.52 18.07
CA SER A 19 14.46 -20.28 16.68
C SER A 19 12.98 -20.56 16.45
N THR A 20 12.34 -19.73 15.65
CA THR A 20 10.97 -19.90 15.21
C THR A 20 10.84 -19.36 13.78
N THR A 21 9.65 -19.35 13.26
CA THR A 21 9.34 -18.81 11.94
C THR A 21 8.22 -17.79 12.04
N VAL A 22 8.26 -16.78 11.17
CA VAL A 22 7.21 -15.76 11.04
C VAL A 22 6.70 -15.78 9.60
N GLN A 23 5.41 -15.78 9.44
CA GLN A 23 4.77 -15.74 8.14
C GLN A 23 4.88 -14.35 7.52
N CYS A 24 5.42 -14.30 6.29
CA CYS A 24 5.47 -13.10 5.46
C CYS A 24 4.83 -13.44 4.10
N GLY A 25 3.61 -12.99 3.88
CA GLY A 25 2.85 -13.41 2.72
C GLY A 25 2.63 -14.93 2.70
N ASN A 26 3.06 -15.57 1.63
CA ASN A 26 2.98 -17.04 1.48
C ASN A 26 4.25 -17.76 1.93
N THR A 27 5.19 -17.06 2.54
CA THR A 27 6.49 -17.61 2.94
C THR A 27 6.66 -17.58 4.46
N TRP A 28 7.46 -18.52 4.96
CA TRP A 28 7.86 -18.57 6.36
C TRP A 28 9.32 -18.16 6.48
N GLN A 29 9.61 -17.14 7.26
CA GLN A 29 10.95 -16.61 7.44
C GLN A 29 11.51 -16.95 8.82
N PRO A 30 12.81 -17.32 8.92
CA PRO A 30 13.44 -17.59 10.22
C PRO A 30 13.44 -16.35 11.12
N ALA A 31 13.05 -16.53 12.37
CA ALA A 31 13.00 -15.46 13.36
C ALA A 31 13.45 -15.99 14.74
N CYS A 32 13.93 -15.09 15.58
CA CYS A 32 14.09 -15.38 17.01
C CYS A 32 12.76 -15.15 17.75
N LYS A 33 12.61 -15.74 18.91
CA LYS A 33 11.37 -15.63 19.69
C LYS A 33 11.01 -14.18 20.09
N SER A 34 12.00 -13.34 20.33
CA SER A 34 11.78 -11.92 20.63
C SER A 34 11.15 -11.18 19.45
N CYS A 35 11.70 -11.37 18.24
CA CYS A 35 11.12 -10.77 17.02
C CYS A 35 9.76 -11.37 16.69
N GLU A 36 9.58 -12.68 16.82
CA GLU A 36 8.29 -13.33 16.58
C GLU A 36 7.19 -12.75 17.46
N LYS A 37 7.49 -12.50 18.72
CA LYS A 37 6.54 -11.90 19.65
C LYS A 37 6.12 -10.48 19.25
N GLU A 38 7.07 -9.64 18.85
CA GLU A 38 6.78 -8.29 18.37
C GLU A 38 6.00 -8.29 17.05
N LEU A 39 6.38 -9.16 16.12
CA LEU A 39 5.82 -9.22 14.78
C LEU A 39 4.40 -9.83 14.75
N ARG A 40 4.04 -10.58 15.78
CA ARG A 40 2.71 -11.20 15.89
C ARG A 40 1.57 -10.18 15.89
N GLU A 41 1.81 -9.00 16.49
CA GLU A 41 0.84 -7.91 16.57
C GLU A 41 0.77 -7.05 15.29
N LEU A 42 1.68 -7.26 14.34
CA LEU A 42 1.76 -6.50 13.11
C LEU A 42 1.00 -7.21 11.98
N ASP A 43 0.53 -6.41 11.01
CA ASP A 43 -0.04 -6.96 9.79
C ASP A 43 1.03 -7.61 8.88
N ASP A 44 0.59 -8.38 7.90
CA ASP A 44 1.48 -9.11 7.00
C ASP A 44 2.38 -8.19 6.18
N SER A 45 1.87 -7.05 5.72
CA SER A 45 2.65 -6.07 4.94
C SER A 45 3.79 -5.49 5.75
N GLU A 46 3.58 -5.14 7.00
CA GLU A 46 4.61 -4.60 7.89
C GLU A 46 5.66 -5.67 8.25
N ARG A 47 5.22 -6.92 8.47
CA ARG A 47 6.16 -8.04 8.68
C ARG A 47 7.07 -8.24 7.47
N CYS A 48 6.51 -8.26 6.28
CA CYS A 48 7.27 -8.40 5.03
C CYS A 48 8.25 -7.23 4.84
N ARG A 49 7.81 -6.01 5.11
CA ARG A 49 8.66 -4.82 5.02
C ARG A 49 9.87 -4.93 5.96
N ARG A 50 9.67 -5.32 7.19
CA ARG A 50 10.76 -5.51 8.17
C ARG A 50 11.70 -6.63 7.79
N ALA A 51 11.20 -7.70 7.20
CA ALA A 51 12.02 -8.79 6.68
C ALA A 51 12.99 -8.33 5.57
N LEU A 52 12.57 -7.38 4.74
CA LEU A 52 13.40 -6.86 3.64
C LEU A 52 14.48 -5.88 4.07
N ILE A 53 14.31 -5.16 5.18
CA ILE A 53 15.22 -4.09 5.61
C ILE A 53 16.67 -4.57 5.70
N ARG A 54 16.90 -5.79 6.18
CA ARG A 54 18.24 -6.36 6.35
C ARG A 54 18.76 -7.15 5.14
N GLY A 55 17.91 -7.34 4.12
CA GLY A 55 18.28 -8.10 2.93
C GLY A 55 18.60 -9.58 3.17
N LEU A 56 18.18 -10.14 4.30
CA LEU A 56 18.42 -11.55 4.67
C LEU A 56 17.25 -12.47 4.27
N ALA A 57 16.07 -11.90 4.05
CA ALA A 57 14.90 -12.66 3.66
C ALA A 57 14.85 -12.90 2.15
N GLU A 58 14.56 -14.14 1.76
CA GLU A 58 14.26 -14.50 0.37
C GLU A 58 12.74 -14.47 0.17
N LEU A 59 12.24 -13.40 -0.44
CA LEU A 59 10.82 -13.24 -0.74
C LEU A 59 10.56 -13.39 -2.25
N PRO A 60 9.39 -13.92 -2.66
CA PRO A 60 9.01 -13.94 -4.06
C PRO A 60 9.01 -12.54 -4.69
N GLU A 61 9.40 -12.43 -5.95
CA GLU A 61 9.54 -11.14 -6.66
C GLU A 61 8.24 -10.33 -6.63
N LYS A 62 7.10 -10.97 -6.88
CA LYS A 62 5.78 -10.32 -6.82
C LYS A 62 5.47 -9.69 -5.45
N LEU A 63 5.93 -10.32 -4.37
CA LEU A 63 5.74 -9.81 -3.02
C LEU A 63 6.64 -8.60 -2.77
N LYS A 64 7.89 -8.63 -3.25
CA LYS A 64 8.79 -7.47 -3.20
C LYS A 64 8.22 -6.28 -3.96
N GLU A 65 7.74 -6.49 -5.19
CA GLU A 65 7.11 -5.44 -6.00
C GLU A 65 5.91 -4.81 -5.30
N ARG A 66 5.09 -5.63 -4.65
CA ARG A 66 3.93 -5.15 -3.88
C ARG A 66 4.35 -4.33 -2.66
N ILE A 67 5.38 -4.75 -1.95
CA ILE A 67 5.91 -4.02 -0.79
C ILE A 67 6.51 -2.69 -1.23
N ASP A 68 7.27 -2.68 -2.32
CA ASP A 68 7.83 -1.46 -2.90
C ASP A 68 6.72 -0.50 -3.32
N LEU A 69 5.66 -1.00 -3.95
CA LEU A 69 4.49 -0.20 -4.30
C LEU A 69 3.85 0.44 -3.06
N ILE A 70 3.64 -0.32 -1.99
CA ILE A 70 3.06 0.18 -0.74
C ILE A 70 3.95 1.25 -0.11
N ASN A 71 5.26 1.03 -0.07
CA ASN A 71 6.22 1.97 0.52
C ASN A 71 6.34 3.26 -0.26
N GLU A 72 6.27 3.21 -1.59
CA GLU A 72 6.46 4.36 -2.47
C GLU A 72 5.17 5.12 -2.78
N ALA A 73 4.01 4.49 -2.65
CA ALA A 73 2.74 5.08 -3.06
C ALA A 73 2.45 6.43 -2.39
N GLU A 74 2.71 6.56 -1.09
CA GLU A 74 2.49 7.82 -0.36
C GLU A 74 3.39 8.95 -0.86
N ASN A 75 4.61 8.65 -1.35
CA ASN A 75 5.49 9.64 -1.96
C ASN A 75 4.94 10.16 -3.30
N HIS A 76 4.08 9.39 -3.95
CA HIS A 76 3.41 9.75 -5.21
C HIS A 76 2.01 10.34 -4.99
N ARG A 77 1.57 10.46 -3.75
CA ARG A 77 0.27 11.04 -3.43
C ARG A 77 0.20 12.49 -3.91
N PRO A 78 -0.87 12.89 -4.64
CA PRO A 78 -1.04 14.26 -5.05
C PRO A 78 -1.15 15.19 -3.84
N LYS A 79 -0.64 16.39 -3.99
CA LYS A 79 -0.74 17.45 -2.99
C LYS A 79 -1.72 18.52 -3.46
N CYS A 80 -2.41 19.13 -2.49
CA CYS A 80 -3.31 20.21 -2.76
C CYS A 80 -2.59 21.37 -3.47
N THR A 81 -3.13 21.83 -4.58
CA THR A 81 -2.55 22.94 -5.36
C THR A 81 -2.66 24.28 -4.64
N GLN A 82 -3.54 24.40 -3.64
CA GLN A 82 -3.74 25.63 -2.88
C GLN A 82 -2.82 25.73 -1.66
N CYS A 83 -2.72 24.65 -0.84
CA CYS A 83 -1.98 24.70 0.44
C CYS A 83 -0.86 23.69 0.56
N GLY A 84 -0.70 22.79 -0.41
CA GLY A 84 0.30 21.72 -0.35
C GLY A 84 -0.06 20.55 0.59
N GLY A 85 -1.25 20.57 1.18
CA GLY A 85 -1.72 19.52 2.07
C GLY A 85 -1.99 18.20 1.35
N LYS A 86 -2.19 17.14 2.12
CA LYS A 86 -2.48 15.79 1.60
C LYS A 86 -3.86 15.72 0.96
N LEU A 87 -3.95 15.21 -0.26
CA LEU A 87 -5.21 14.90 -0.94
C LEU A 87 -5.61 13.45 -0.67
N VAL A 88 -6.86 13.26 -0.25
CA VAL A 88 -7.47 11.96 0.03
C VAL A 88 -8.55 11.68 -1.00
N PHE A 89 -8.47 10.54 -1.66
CA PHE A 89 -9.45 10.13 -2.65
C PHE A 89 -10.78 9.68 -2.01
N THR A 90 -11.87 10.05 -2.63
CA THR A 90 -13.22 9.58 -2.31
C THR A 90 -13.73 8.65 -3.41
N PRO A 91 -14.79 7.88 -3.17
CA PRO A 91 -15.35 7.03 -4.22
C PRO A 91 -15.73 7.81 -5.49
N VAL A 92 -15.56 7.17 -6.64
CA VAL A 92 -15.95 7.72 -7.94
C VAL A 92 -17.41 8.14 -7.91
N GLN A 93 -17.70 9.36 -8.41
CA GLN A 93 -19.03 9.90 -8.50
C GLN A 93 -19.47 9.98 -9.96
N ALA A 94 -20.69 9.53 -10.23
CA ALA A 94 -21.34 9.74 -11.52
C ALA A 94 -22.08 11.07 -11.50
N LEU A 95 -21.78 11.97 -12.43
CA LEU A 95 -22.50 13.22 -12.61
C LEU A 95 -23.72 12.99 -13.50
N ASP A 96 -24.86 12.75 -12.88
CA ASP A 96 -26.04 12.17 -13.51
C ASP A 96 -27.12 13.18 -13.95
N ASN A 97 -26.96 14.45 -13.65
CA ASN A 97 -27.99 15.45 -13.74
C ASN A 97 -27.84 16.45 -14.90
N SER A 98 -27.16 16.07 -15.99
CA SER A 98 -27.13 16.93 -17.18
C SER A 98 -28.38 16.71 -18.05
N PRO A 99 -29.17 17.76 -18.35
CA PRO A 99 -30.28 17.66 -19.31
C PRO A 99 -29.83 17.33 -20.73
N LEU A 100 -28.55 17.42 -21.03
CA LEU A 100 -27.95 17.04 -22.31
C LEU A 100 -27.59 15.56 -22.39
N ARG A 101 -27.68 14.83 -21.29
CA ARG A 101 -27.27 13.42 -21.19
C ARG A 101 -28.11 12.51 -22.07
N ASP A 102 -29.41 12.69 -22.10
CA ASP A 102 -30.30 11.80 -22.82
C ASP A 102 -30.23 11.96 -24.34
N SER A 103 -29.61 13.04 -24.84
CA SER A 103 -29.57 13.34 -26.25
C SER A 103 -28.21 13.11 -26.94
N ILE A 104 -27.09 13.16 -26.22
CA ILE A 104 -25.73 13.13 -26.84
C ILE A 104 -24.78 12.08 -26.23
N PHE A 105 -24.88 11.80 -24.93
CA PHE A 105 -23.96 10.88 -24.25
C PHE A 105 -24.74 9.77 -23.55
N LYS A 106 -24.50 8.54 -23.98
CA LYS A 106 -25.12 7.34 -23.38
C LYS A 106 -24.48 6.91 -22.06
N ASP A 107 -23.24 7.33 -21.80
CA ASP A 107 -22.50 6.92 -20.61
C ASP A 107 -22.46 8.04 -19.57
N PRO A 108 -22.59 7.72 -18.26
CA PRO A 108 -22.50 8.71 -17.21
C PRO A 108 -21.10 9.32 -17.19
N PHE A 109 -21.03 10.62 -16.98
CA PHE A 109 -19.77 11.31 -16.75
C PHE A 109 -19.30 11.02 -15.33
N GLU A 110 -18.15 10.35 -15.20
CA GLU A 110 -17.58 9.96 -13.92
C GLU A 110 -16.41 10.86 -13.53
N VAL A 111 -16.36 11.23 -12.26
CA VAL A 111 -15.24 11.97 -11.67
C VAL A 111 -14.73 11.26 -10.44
N LEU A 112 -13.43 11.37 -10.18
CA LEU A 112 -12.79 10.91 -8.97
C LEU A 112 -12.47 12.12 -8.09
N PRO A 113 -13.27 12.40 -7.05
CA PRO A 113 -13.00 13.50 -6.15
C PRO A 113 -11.87 13.16 -5.18
N ALA A 114 -11.05 14.17 -4.86
CA ALA A 114 -10.13 14.12 -3.75
C ALA A 114 -10.27 15.40 -2.91
N TYR A 115 -10.22 15.30 -1.60
CA TYR A 115 -10.29 16.45 -0.72
C TYR A 115 -8.97 16.67 0.00
N CYS A 116 -8.65 17.92 0.27
CA CYS A 116 -7.49 18.28 1.07
C CYS A 116 -7.83 18.20 2.57
N GLU A 117 -7.09 17.39 3.31
CA GLU A 117 -7.28 17.28 4.77
C GLU A 117 -6.97 18.57 5.51
N ALA A 118 -6.11 19.43 4.95
CA ALA A 118 -5.68 20.66 5.61
C ALA A 118 -6.63 21.85 5.37
N CYS A 119 -7.01 22.12 4.11
CA CYS A 119 -7.83 23.28 3.76
C CYS A 119 -9.24 22.96 3.28
N GLY A 120 -9.58 21.68 3.09
CA GLY A 120 -10.91 21.25 2.67
C GLY A 120 -11.23 21.45 1.18
N LYS A 121 -10.27 21.94 0.37
CA LYS A 121 -10.47 22.08 -1.08
C LYS A 121 -10.68 20.71 -1.73
N TYR A 122 -11.61 20.63 -2.68
CA TYR A 122 -11.79 19.48 -3.55
C TYR A 122 -11.04 19.65 -4.87
N GLU A 123 -10.43 18.57 -5.34
CA GLU A 123 -9.88 18.44 -6.69
C GLU A 123 -10.49 17.21 -7.36
N PHE A 124 -10.70 17.29 -8.68
CA PHE A 124 -11.36 16.23 -9.44
C PHE A 124 -10.40 15.64 -10.46
N TYR A 125 -10.38 14.32 -10.53
CA TYR A 125 -9.56 13.57 -11.46
C TYR A 125 -10.41 12.73 -12.40
N ASN A 126 -9.89 12.47 -13.59
CA ASN A 126 -10.47 11.47 -14.47
C ASN A 126 -10.14 10.08 -13.91
N PRO A 127 -11.14 9.26 -13.52
CA PRO A 127 -10.88 7.97 -12.89
C PRO A 127 -10.15 6.98 -13.81
N TYR A 128 -10.42 7.02 -15.11
CA TYR A 128 -9.79 6.12 -16.07
C TYR A 128 -8.30 6.43 -16.26
N VAL A 129 -7.93 7.71 -16.29
CA VAL A 129 -6.53 8.14 -16.38
C VAL A 129 -5.78 7.89 -15.08
N ALA A 130 -6.40 8.20 -13.96
CA ALA A 130 -5.81 8.00 -12.64
C ALA A 130 -5.48 6.52 -12.38
N GLN A 131 -6.35 5.59 -12.75
CA GLN A 131 -6.16 4.16 -12.57
C GLN A 131 -5.04 3.55 -13.42
N LYS A 132 -4.58 4.24 -14.46
CA LYS A 132 -3.42 3.81 -15.25
C LYS A 132 -2.09 3.97 -14.51
N ASN A 133 -2.04 4.84 -13.51
CA ASN A 133 -0.87 5.00 -12.66
C ASN A 133 -0.98 4.03 -11.47
N LYS A 134 -0.01 3.13 -11.34
CA LYS A 134 -0.03 2.07 -10.29
C LYS A 134 -0.09 2.61 -8.86
N TYR A 135 0.58 3.73 -8.58
CA TYR A 135 0.56 4.37 -7.26
C TYR A 135 -0.79 5.01 -6.96
N LEU A 136 -1.33 5.74 -7.92
CA LEU A 136 -2.66 6.35 -7.77
C LEU A 136 -3.76 5.29 -7.65
N ALA A 137 -3.71 4.23 -8.44
CA ALA A 137 -4.65 3.10 -8.33
C ALA A 137 -4.62 2.47 -6.94
N TYR A 138 -3.44 2.26 -6.38
CA TYR A 138 -3.27 1.74 -5.02
C TYR A 138 -3.85 2.72 -3.98
N LEU A 139 -3.53 4.01 -4.07
CA LEU A 139 -4.00 5.05 -3.14
C LEU A 139 -5.51 5.22 -3.19
N ILE A 140 -6.11 5.18 -4.38
CA ILE A 140 -7.56 5.23 -4.56
C ILE A 140 -8.23 4.07 -3.82
N THR A 141 -7.75 2.86 -4.02
CA THR A 141 -8.27 1.66 -3.35
C THR A 141 -8.12 1.77 -1.83
N LYS A 142 -6.94 2.16 -1.35
CA LYS A 142 -6.66 2.35 0.07
C LYS A 142 -7.58 3.37 0.72
N ASP A 143 -7.75 4.53 0.10
CA ASP A 143 -8.54 5.64 0.64
C ASP A 143 -10.05 5.35 0.62
N THR A 144 -10.53 4.57 -0.35
CA THR A 144 -11.96 4.30 -0.54
C THR A 144 -12.45 3.04 0.16
N GLU A 145 -11.58 2.07 0.43
CA GLU A 145 -11.89 0.80 1.12
C GLU A 145 -11.51 0.82 2.61
N GLY A 146 -10.75 1.82 3.03
CA GLY A 146 -10.29 1.98 4.41
C GLY A 146 -11.33 2.53 5.37
#